data_23bd6d893b0bf1b290c4b176699f0cb4
#
_entry.id   23bd6d893b0bf1b290c4b176699f0cb4
#
_cell.length_a   1.000
_cell.length_b   1.000
_cell.length_c   1.000
_cell.angle_alpha   90.00
_cell.angle_beta   90.00
_cell.angle_gamma   90.00
#
_symmetry.space_group_name_H-M   'P 1'
#
loop_
_entity.id
_entity.type
_entity.pdbx_description
1 polymer ?
#
loop_
_entity_poly.entity_id
_entity_poly.type
_entity_poly.pdbx_seq_one_letter_code
_entity_poly.pdbx_strand_id
1 'polypeptide(L)'
;MDKLFTRSECNPILHPNPKNLWEAKKLYNPGAIFHDGKYHLFYRAVGNGVDWKSAIGYAVSDDGENFTRFDAPLMIGVDEYEKRGLEDPRITKIEETFYMAYAAYDGITPRLCVATSHDLKKWTKHGSSFSGWMFDEAGGVRTKFDENGKTFNKPRLAEWSKSGGIFPEKIDGKFWMIFGEYRMWFATSDDGIRWTGDQAPFLAPREGDFFDNIFVEMGPSPIKTEKGWLVLYHGIDDKHCYKIGSLLLDLKDPRKIIFRSDSPIFEPTKDYEMSGIVDVLPGGLAAMQKMSEEELKKFLEKNIDKGTMPKVTFCCGATVVNEELRIFYGASDSVICTATASLNDILRLVK
;
A
#
# COMPACT_ATOMS: atom_id res chain seq x y z
N MET A 1 7.30 24.51 5.61
CA MET A 1 6.52 23.74 6.60
C MET A 1 7.49 22.91 7.42
N ASP A 2 7.38 22.95 8.74
CA ASP A 2 8.15 22.06 9.59
C ASP A 2 7.82 20.62 9.20
N LYS A 3 8.86 19.77 9.16
CA LYS A 3 8.68 18.35 8.77
C LYS A 3 7.84 17.67 9.83
N LEU A 4 6.61 17.29 9.50
CA LEU A 4 5.70 16.57 10.39
C LEU A 4 6.27 15.21 10.82
N PHE A 5 6.89 14.49 9.89
CA PHE A 5 7.50 13.19 10.15
C PHE A 5 9.02 13.27 10.28
N THR A 6 9.55 12.55 11.24
CA THR A 6 10.98 12.27 11.42
C THR A 6 11.28 10.86 10.94
N ARG A 7 12.16 10.73 9.95
CA ARG A 7 12.66 9.43 9.49
C ARG A 7 13.61 8.84 10.52
N SER A 8 13.50 7.52 10.74
CA SER A 8 14.47 6.82 11.57
C SER A 8 15.89 6.93 10.98
N GLU A 9 16.88 7.07 11.85
CA GLU A 9 18.30 7.03 11.46
C GLU A 9 18.74 5.61 11.05
N CYS A 10 17.97 4.59 11.49
CA CYS A 10 18.20 3.19 11.12
C CYS A 10 17.70 2.84 9.71
N ASN A 11 17.07 3.79 8.99
CA ASN A 11 16.55 3.53 7.65
C ASN A 11 17.64 3.25 6.62
N PRO A 12 17.44 2.26 5.73
CA PRO A 12 16.33 1.31 5.67
C PRO A 12 16.35 0.26 6.78
N ILE A 13 15.19 0.03 7.44
CA ILE A 13 15.07 -0.94 8.56
C ILE A 13 15.05 -2.41 8.10
N LEU A 14 14.67 -2.67 6.85
CA LEU A 14 14.77 -3.99 6.24
C LEU A 14 15.27 -3.89 4.79
N HIS A 15 16.29 -4.69 4.50
CA HIS A 15 16.85 -4.90 3.15
C HIS A 15 16.48 -6.27 2.61
N PRO A 16 16.47 -6.49 1.28
CA PRO A 16 16.48 -7.82 0.69
C PRO A 16 17.54 -8.71 1.33
N ASN A 17 17.24 -10.00 1.49
CA ASN A 17 18.17 -10.96 2.05
C ASN A 17 18.63 -11.97 0.97
N PRO A 18 19.81 -11.83 0.39
CA PRO A 18 20.30 -12.74 -0.65
C PRO A 18 20.40 -14.20 -0.23
N LYS A 19 20.43 -14.48 1.07
CA LYS A 19 20.45 -15.85 1.60
C LYS A 19 19.06 -16.51 1.56
N ASN A 20 18.00 -15.72 1.58
CA ASN A 20 16.62 -16.18 1.48
C ASN A 20 16.11 -15.98 0.04
N LEU A 21 16.11 -17.03 -0.76
CA LEU A 21 15.80 -16.94 -2.20
C LEU A 21 14.44 -16.26 -2.49
N TRP A 22 13.46 -16.38 -1.60
CA TRP A 22 12.10 -15.82 -1.77
C TRP A 22 12.01 -14.30 -1.50
N GLU A 23 13.00 -13.70 -0.80
CA GLU A 23 13.07 -12.27 -0.48
C GLU A 23 14.40 -11.62 -0.93
N ALA A 24 15.09 -12.24 -1.88
CA ALA A 24 16.46 -11.88 -2.22
C ALA A 24 16.58 -10.61 -3.07
N LYS A 25 15.51 -10.16 -3.73
CA LYS A 25 15.58 -9.04 -4.69
C LYS A 25 15.01 -7.75 -4.13
N LYS A 26 13.78 -7.76 -3.64
CA LYS A 26 13.06 -6.55 -3.22
C LYS A 26 12.18 -6.81 -2.00
N LEU A 27 12.10 -5.83 -1.11
CA LEU A 27 11.13 -5.75 -0.01
C LEU A 27 10.45 -4.39 -0.07
N TYR A 28 9.12 -4.35 -0.01
CA TYR A 28 8.36 -3.09 -0.06
C TYR A 28 6.93 -3.23 0.40
N ASN A 29 6.20 -2.11 0.47
CA ASN A 29 4.78 -2.00 0.76
C ASN A 29 4.35 -2.77 2.03
N PRO A 30 4.98 -2.46 3.20
CA PRO A 30 4.74 -3.20 4.42
C PRO A 30 3.43 -2.79 5.09
N GLY A 31 2.60 -3.77 5.45
CA GLY A 31 1.55 -3.61 6.46
C GLY A 31 2.12 -3.77 7.86
N ALA A 32 1.49 -3.15 8.85
CA ALA A 32 1.96 -3.23 10.22
C ALA A 32 0.80 -3.19 11.23
N ILE A 33 1.03 -3.82 12.38
CA ILE A 33 0.16 -3.70 13.55
C ILE A 33 1.02 -3.74 14.82
N PHE A 34 0.64 -2.95 15.83
CA PHE A 34 1.20 -3.07 17.17
C PHE A 34 0.27 -3.95 18.00
N HIS A 35 0.79 -5.06 18.53
CA HIS A 35 0.04 -6.03 19.30
C HIS A 35 0.96 -6.72 20.32
N ASP A 36 0.43 -6.99 21.51
CA ASP A 36 1.15 -7.64 22.62
C ASP A 36 2.54 -7.03 22.89
N GLY A 37 2.61 -5.69 22.86
CA GLY A 37 3.84 -4.94 23.14
C GLY A 37 4.88 -4.98 22.02
N LYS A 38 4.55 -5.50 20.84
CA LYS A 38 5.46 -5.64 19.70
C LYS A 38 4.89 -5.05 18.43
N TYR A 39 5.78 -4.60 17.55
CA TYR A 39 5.48 -4.25 16.16
C TYR A 39 5.57 -5.50 15.30
N HIS A 40 4.49 -5.82 14.61
CA HIS A 40 4.40 -6.92 13.65
C HIS A 40 4.36 -6.32 12.25
N LEU A 41 5.30 -6.69 11.41
CA LEU A 41 5.47 -6.19 10.06
C LEU A 41 5.20 -7.30 9.05
N PHE A 42 4.34 -7.02 8.09
CA PHE A 42 3.97 -7.90 6.97
C PHE A 42 4.39 -7.20 5.69
N TYR A 43 5.23 -7.79 4.88
CA TYR A 43 5.82 -7.09 3.76
C TYR A 43 5.77 -7.90 2.47
N ARG A 44 5.61 -7.18 1.37
CA ARG A 44 5.76 -7.76 0.05
C ARG A 44 7.23 -8.04 -0.21
N ALA A 45 7.54 -9.27 -0.59
CA ALA A 45 8.89 -9.71 -0.92
C ALA A 45 8.96 -10.31 -2.32
N VAL A 46 10.00 -10.00 -3.05
CA VAL A 46 10.29 -10.57 -4.38
C VAL A 46 11.63 -11.30 -4.32
N GLY A 47 11.61 -12.56 -4.73
CA GLY A 47 12.76 -13.44 -4.71
C GLY A 47 13.46 -13.61 -6.06
N ASN A 48 14.41 -14.52 -6.12
CA ASN A 48 15.24 -14.83 -7.29
C ASN A 48 14.51 -15.63 -8.40
N GLY A 49 13.21 -15.90 -8.26
CA GLY A 49 12.42 -16.57 -9.28
C GLY A 49 12.41 -15.81 -10.61
N VAL A 50 12.24 -16.55 -11.70
CA VAL A 50 12.17 -16.00 -13.07
C VAL A 50 10.98 -15.05 -13.22
N ASP A 51 9.93 -15.27 -12.43
CA ASP A 51 8.60 -14.71 -12.65
C ASP A 51 8.30 -13.47 -11.82
N TRP A 52 9.26 -12.95 -11.02
CA TRP A 52 9.02 -11.83 -10.10
C TRP A 52 7.79 -12.05 -9.19
N LYS A 53 7.56 -13.31 -8.83
CA LYS A 53 6.44 -13.71 -7.99
C LYS A 53 6.63 -13.14 -6.59
N SER A 54 5.62 -12.41 -6.10
CA SER A 54 5.66 -11.85 -4.76
C SER A 54 5.10 -12.83 -3.72
N ALA A 55 5.66 -12.74 -2.51
CA ALA A 55 5.18 -13.42 -1.31
C ALA A 55 5.00 -12.40 -0.18
N ILE A 56 4.25 -12.76 0.85
CA ILE A 56 4.16 -11.97 2.07
C ILE A 56 5.16 -12.53 3.09
N GLY A 57 6.11 -11.68 3.50
CA GLY A 57 7.02 -11.94 4.59
C GLY A 57 6.49 -11.45 5.93
N TYR A 58 7.12 -11.88 7.02
CA TYR A 58 6.76 -11.49 8.37
C TYR A 58 7.99 -11.23 9.24
N ALA A 59 7.95 -10.14 10.00
CA ALA A 59 9.00 -9.77 10.95
C ALA A 59 8.40 -9.13 12.20
N VAL A 60 9.12 -9.20 13.31
CA VAL A 60 8.69 -8.69 14.62
C VAL A 60 9.78 -7.83 15.23
N SER A 61 9.40 -6.75 15.92
CA SER A 61 10.29 -5.83 16.60
C SER A 61 9.70 -5.38 17.94
N ASP A 62 10.56 -5.11 18.91
CA ASP A 62 10.17 -4.49 20.19
C ASP A 62 10.14 -2.96 20.10
N ASP A 63 10.92 -2.36 19.17
CA ASP A 63 11.12 -0.90 19.08
C ASP A 63 10.59 -0.28 17.75
N GLY A 64 10.15 -1.12 16.80
CA GLY A 64 9.67 -0.67 15.48
C GLY A 64 10.79 -0.28 14.51
N GLU A 65 12.05 -0.59 14.82
CA GLU A 65 13.23 -0.31 14.01
C GLU A 65 14.08 -1.55 13.76
N ASN A 66 14.33 -2.32 14.82
CA ASN A 66 15.14 -3.54 14.77
C ASN A 66 14.23 -4.77 14.63
N PHE A 67 14.09 -5.27 13.41
CA PHE A 67 13.18 -6.39 13.11
C PHE A 67 13.89 -7.72 13.01
N THR A 68 13.35 -8.71 13.72
CA THR A 68 13.67 -10.14 13.49
C THR A 68 12.70 -10.71 12.49
N ARG A 69 13.19 -11.12 11.31
CA ARG A 69 12.37 -11.72 10.25
C ARG A 69 12.26 -13.23 10.38
N PHE A 70 11.20 -13.77 9.82
CA PHE A 70 11.02 -15.21 9.70
C PHE A 70 11.69 -15.71 8.42
N ASP A 71 12.31 -16.91 8.48
CA ASP A 71 13.09 -17.45 7.36
C ASP A 71 12.23 -17.91 6.17
N ALA A 72 10.99 -18.30 6.42
CA ALA A 72 10.05 -18.71 5.38
C ALA A 72 9.01 -17.61 5.12
N PRO A 73 8.45 -17.52 3.89
CA PRO A 73 7.34 -16.63 3.61
C PRO A 73 6.11 -17.01 4.47
N LEU A 74 5.43 -16.02 4.98
CA LEU A 74 4.19 -16.19 5.75
C LEU A 74 3.05 -16.70 4.85
N MET A 75 2.93 -16.11 3.66
CA MET A 75 1.92 -16.49 2.68
C MET A 75 2.51 -16.44 1.26
N ILE A 76 2.10 -17.41 0.45
CA ILE A 76 2.46 -17.52 -0.97
C ILE A 76 1.20 -17.66 -1.83
N GLY A 77 1.30 -17.28 -3.10
CA GLY A 77 0.25 -17.52 -4.07
C GLY A 77 0.23 -19.00 -4.50
N VAL A 78 -0.95 -19.63 -4.43
CA VAL A 78 -1.15 -21.03 -4.81
C VAL A 78 -2.25 -21.20 -5.87
N ASP A 79 -3.19 -20.25 -5.96
CA ASP A 79 -4.29 -20.28 -6.90
C ASP A 79 -3.91 -19.57 -8.22
N GLU A 80 -4.65 -19.84 -9.30
CA GLU A 80 -4.41 -19.25 -10.62
C GLU A 80 -4.48 -17.71 -10.60
N TYR A 81 -5.41 -17.14 -9.83
CA TYR A 81 -5.52 -15.67 -9.68
C TYR A 81 -4.42 -15.07 -8.81
N GLU A 82 -3.55 -15.89 -8.20
CA GLU A 82 -2.38 -15.53 -7.40
C GLU A 82 -1.05 -15.91 -8.09
N LYS A 83 -1.06 -16.32 -9.35
CA LYS A 83 0.14 -16.90 -10.00
C LYS A 83 1.34 -15.96 -10.07
N ARG A 84 1.13 -14.65 -9.99
CA ARG A 84 2.19 -13.62 -9.87
C ARG A 84 2.43 -13.20 -8.41
N GLY A 85 1.65 -13.73 -7.47
CA GLY A 85 1.88 -13.61 -6.04
C GLY A 85 0.88 -12.74 -5.30
N LEU A 86 1.25 -12.44 -4.07
CA LEU A 86 0.47 -11.68 -3.10
C LEU A 86 1.18 -10.35 -2.84
N GLU A 87 0.40 -9.26 -2.78
CA GLU A 87 0.93 -7.91 -2.74
C GLU A 87 0.28 -7.06 -1.66
N ASP A 88 1.03 -6.11 -1.11
CA ASP A 88 0.59 -4.93 -0.40
C ASP A 88 -0.36 -5.24 0.78
N PRO A 89 0.07 -6.03 1.79
CA PRO A 89 -0.77 -6.42 2.91
C PRO A 89 -1.11 -5.22 3.81
N ARG A 90 -2.34 -5.16 4.32
CA ARG A 90 -2.81 -4.22 5.33
C ARG A 90 -3.51 -4.99 6.44
N ILE A 91 -3.13 -4.71 7.67
CA ILE A 91 -3.57 -5.50 8.83
C ILE A 91 -4.48 -4.66 9.72
N THR A 92 -5.58 -5.27 10.14
CA THR A 92 -6.52 -4.68 11.10
C THR A 92 -6.96 -5.75 12.09
N LYS A 93 -7.05 -5.43 13.39
CA LYS A 93 -7.67 -6.29 14.39
C LYS A 93 -9.08 -5.77 14.67
N ILE A 94 -10.08 -6.66 14.60
CA ILE A 94 -11.46 -6.39 15.00
C ILE A 94 -11.87 -7.51 15.94
N GLU A 95 -12.24 -7.16 17.18
CA GLU A 95 -12.48 -8.12 18.24
C GLU A 95 -11.25 -9.05 18.41
N GLU A 96 -11.41 -10.36 18.34
CA GLU A 96 -10.32 -11.34 18.50
C GLU A 96 -9.73 -11.82 17.17
N THR A 97 -10.14 -11.19 16.04
CA THR A 97 -9.72 -11.63 14.70
C THR A 97 -8.85 -10.56 14.03
N PHE A 98 -7.73 -10.99 13.49
CA PHE A 98 -6.92 -10.19 12.60
C PHE A 98 -7.38 -10.41 11.15
N TYR A 99 -7.54 -9.32 10.43
CA TYR A 99 -7.88 -9.29 9.01
C TYR A 99 -6.70 -8.73 8.24
N MET A 100 -6.28 -9.43 7.21
CA MET A 100 -5.29 -8.95 6.23
C MET A 100 -6.00 -8.72 4.90
N ALA A 101 -6.09 -7.48 4.48
CA ALA A 101 -6.44 -7.15 3.11
C ALA A 101 -5.16 -7.15 2.26
N TYR A 102 -5.16 -7.88 1.13
CA TYR A 102 -4.02 -7.99 0.23
C TYR A 102 -4.46 -8.06 -1.22
N ALA A 103 -3.60 -7.74 -2.16
CA ALA A 103 -3.88 -7.94 -3.57
C ALA A 103 -3.31 -9.29 -4.03
N ALA A 104 -4.15 -10.12 -4.63
CA ALA A 104 -3.76 -11.30 -5.39
C ALA A 104 -3.60 -10.90 -6.86
N TYR A 105 -2.46 -11.23 -7.48
CA TYR A 105 -2.16 -10.82 -8.84
C TYR A 105 -1.88 -11.99 -9.75
N ASP A 106 -2.58 -12.05 -10.89
CA ASP A 106 -2.40 -13.11 -11.90
C ASP A 106 -1.50 -12.68 -13.07
N GLY A 107 -0.98 -11.45 -13.05
CA GLY A 107 -0.21 -10.84 -14.14
C GLY A 107 -1.06 -9.94 -15.04
N ILE A 108 -2.37 -9.96 -14.89
CA ILE A 108 -3.34 -9.17 -15.67
C ILE A 108 -4.20 -8.33 -14.75
N THR A 109 -4.88 -8.96 -13.78
CA THR A 109 -5.88 -8.34 -12.91
C THR A 109 -5.49 -8.53 -11.44
N PRO A 110 -5.23 -7.45 -10.68
CA PRO A 110 -5.15 -7.54 -9.22
C PRO A 110 -6.56 -7.68 -8.64
N ARG A 111 -6.70 -8.58 -7.66
CA ARG A 111 -7.94 -8.80 -6.92
C ARG A 111 -7.71 -8.59 -5.45
N LEU A 112 -8.49 -7.72 -4.84
CA LEU A 112 -8.47 -7.53 -3.40
C LEU A 112 -9.03 -8.78 -2.72
N CYS A 113 -8.23 -9.35 -1.85
CA CYS A 113 -8.54 -10.55 -1.08
C CYS A 113 -8.44 -10.24 0.41
N VAL A 114 -9.13 -11.04 1.22
CA VAL A 114 -9.00 -11.02 2.67
C VAL A 114 -8.51 -12.38 3.18
N ALA A 115 -7.61 -12.32 4.14
CA ALA A 115 -7.24 -13.46 4.98
C ALA A 115 -7.48 -13.13 6.45
N THR A 116 -7.76 -14.15 7.27
CA THR A 116 -7.99 -14.00 8.72
C THR A 116 -7.02 -14.84 9.53
N SER A 117 -6.71 -14.34 10.75
CA SER A 117 -5.85 -15.02 11.72
C SER A 117 -6.28 -14.71 13.14
N HIS A 118 -5.90 -15.55 14.09
CA HIS A 118 -6.02 -15.31 15.53
C HIS A 118 -4.66 -15.15 16.23
N ASP A 119 -3.55 -15.40 15.51
CA ASP A 119 -2.20 -15.42 16.10
C ASP A 119 -1.15 -14.66 15.27
N LEU A 120 -1.56 -13.98 14.17
CA LEU A 120 -0.70 -13.29 13.21
C LEU A 120 0.28 -14.19 12.44
N LYS A 121 0.31 -15.49 12.71
CA LYS A 121 1.25 -16.46 12.13
C LYS A 121 0.57 -17.46 11.19
N LYS A 122 -0.66 -17.83 11.50
CA LYS A 122 -1.47 -18.75 10.68
C LYS A 122 -2.63 -17.99 10.07
N TRP A 123 -2.68 -17.95 8.75
CA TRP A 123 -3.67 -17.19 8.00
C TRP A 123 -4.55 -18.11 7.15
N THR A 124 -5.84 -17.88 7.20
CA THR A 124 -6.83 -18.52 6.33
C THR A 124 -7.19 -17.56 5.22
N LYS A 125 -6.86 -17.89 3.97
CA LYS A 125 -7.24 -17.12 2.78
C LYS A 125 -8.69 -17.37 2.42
N HIS A 126 -9.45 -16.32 2.08
CA HIS A 126 -10.88 -16.40 1.74
C HIS A 126 -11.15 -16.09 0.26
N GLY A 127 -10.13 -15.87 -0.56
CA GLY A 127 -10.24 -15.56 -1.98
C GLY A 127 -10.64 -14.12 -2.24
N SER A 128 -11.09 -13.83 -3.48
CA SER A 128 -11.50 -12.49 -3.90
C SER A 128 -12.66 -11.95 -3.07
N SER A 129 -12.51 -10.73 -2.57
CA SER A 129 -13.50 -10.06 -1.71
C SER A 129 -14.67 -9.47 -2.49
N PHE A 130 -14.49 -9.15 -3.77
CA PHE A 130 -15.44 -8.46 -4.64
C PHE A 130 -15.89 -9.35 -5.79
N SER A 131 -16.69 -10.36 -5.50
CA SER A 131 -17.28 -11.23 -6.52
C SER A 131 -18.28 -10.45 -7.40
N GLY A 132 -18.00 -10.38 -8.70
CA GLY A 132 -18.88 -9.73 -9.69
C GLY A 132 -18.91 -8.21 -9.68
N TRP A 133 -18.01 -7.55 -8.95
CA TRP A 133 -17.90 -6.10 -8.99
C TRP A 133 -17.21 -5.63 -10.27
N MET A 134 -17.89 -4.76 -11.02
CA MET A 134 -17.43 -4.25 -12.31
C MET A 134 -16.99 -2.79 -12.15
N PHE A 135 -15.70 -2.54 -12.30
CA PHE A 135 -15.11 -1.21 -12.18
C PHE A 135 -15.61 -0.22 -13.23
N ASP A 136 -15.94 -0.72 -14.43
CA ASP A 136 -16.31 0.12 -15.57
C ASP A 136 -17.66 0.81 -15.37
N GLU A 137 -18.60 0.15 -14.68
CA GLU A 137 -19.91 0.71 -14.37
C GLU A 137 -19.83 1.86 -13.34
N ALA A 138 -18.80 1.85 -12.48
CA ALA A 138 -18.51 2.90 -11.53
C ALA A 138 -17.66 4.05 -12.11
N GLY A 139 -17.42 4.09 -13.43
CA GLY A 139 -16.56 5.09 -14.07
C GLY A 139 -15.07 4.91 -13.74
N GLY A 140 -14.68 3.70 -13.37
CA GLY A 140 -13.30 3.35 -13.09
C GLY A 140 -12.48 3.21 -14.37
N VAL A 141 -11.82 4.27 -14.77
CA VAL A 141 -10.92 4.25 -15.92
C VAL A 141 -9.49 4.24 -15.40
N ARG A 142 -8.68 3.28 -15.85
CA ARG A 142 -7.25 3.25 -15.52
C ARG A 142 -6.55 4.32 -16.34
N THR A 143 -6.02 5.34 -15.68
CA THR A 143 -5.12 6.29 -16.32
C THR A 143 -3.78 5.61 -16.56
N LYS A 144 -3.34 5.55 -17.80
CA LYS A 144 -1.99 5.14 -18.18
C LYS A 144 -1.29 6.31 -18.88
N PHE A 145 0.02 6.24 -18.92
CA PHE A 145 0.86 7.18 -19.66
C PHE A 145 1.28 6.54 -20.97
N ASP A 146 1.19 7.28 -22.06
CA ASP A 146 1.75 6.89 -23.34
C ASP A 146 3.27 7.15 -23.38
N GLU A 147 3.89 6.85 -24.50
CA GLU A 147 5.33 7.05 -24.72
C GLU A 147 5.80 8.50 -24.62
N ASN A 148 4.86 9.46 -24.66
CA ASN A 148 5.14 10.90 -24.54
C ASN A 148 4.76 11.44 -23.15
N GLY A 149 4.41 10.56 -22.21
CA GLY A 149 3.96 10.95 -20.88
C GLY A 149 2.52 11.49 -20.84
N LYS A 150 1.77 11.42 -21.97
CA LYS A 150 0.39 11.85 -22.02
C LYS A 150 -0.52 10.78 -21.41
N THR A 151 -1.41 11.19 -20.55
CA THR A 151 -2.40 10.30 -19.94
C THR A 151 -3.43 9.83 -20.95
N PHE A 152 -3.75 8.54 -20.92
CA PHE A 152 -4.88 7.98 -21.65
C PHE A 152 -5.64 7.01 -20.73
N ASN A 153 -6.93 6.87 -21.00
CA ASN A 153 -7.82 6.06 -20.21
C ASN A 153 -7.98 4.68 -20.85
N LYS A 154 -7.72 3.61 -20.07
CA LYS A 154 -8.08 2.23 -20.46
C LYS A 154 -9.22 1.73 -19.60
N PRO A 155 -10.21 1.04 -20.17
CA PRO A 155 -11.20 0.32 -19.40
C PRO A 155 -10.50 -0.64 -18.44
N ARG A 156 -10.98 -0.74 -17.20
CA ARG A 156 -10.49 -1.74 -16.28
C ARG A 156 -11.12 -3.09 -16.61
N LEU A 157 -10.35 -4.13 -16.34
CA LEU A 157 -10.88 -5.48 -16.41
C LEU A 157 -11.84 -5.71 -15.25
N ALA A 158 -12.83 -6.58 -15.45
CA ALA A 158 -13.71 -7.05 -14.40
C ALA A 158 -12.90 -7.51 -13.16
N GLU A 159 -13.44 -7.28 -11.99
CA GLU A 159 -12.82 -7.64 -10.70
C GLU A 159 -11.51 -6.90 -10.34
N TRP A 160 -11.10 -5.90 -11.13
CA TRP A 160 -9.91 -5.11 -10.78
C TRP A 160 -10.13 -4.36 -9.47
N SER A 161 -9.50 -4.83 -8.41
CA SER A 161 -9.56 -4.20 -7.08
C SER A 161 -8.23 -4.39 -6.36
N LYS A 162 -7.81 -3.40 -5.58
CA LYS A 162 -6.63 -3.50 -4.71
C LYS A 162 -6.66 -2.42 -3.62
N SER A 163 -5.66 -2.43 -2.76
CA SER A 163 -5.41 -1.40 -1.75
C SER A 163 -6.59 -1.20 -0.81
N GLY A 164 -6.92 -2.24 -0.02
CA GLY A 164 -8.02 -2.21 0.95
C GLY A 164 -7.55 -1.90 2.36
N GLY A 165 -8.09 -0.84 2.99
CA GLY A 165 -7.90 -0.52 4.40
C GLY A 165 -9.20 -0.75 5.18
N ILE A 166 -9.24 -1.81 6.01
CA ILE A 166 -10.41 -2.15 6.83
C ILE A 166 -10.40 -1.26 8.07
N PHE A 167 -11.57 -0.72 8.44
CA PHE A 167 -11.74 0.03 9.69
C PHE A 167 -11.56 -0.90 10.90
N PRO A 168 -10.95 -0.43 12.00
CA PRO A 168 -10.62 -1.29 13.14
C PRO A 168 -11.81 -1.62 14.06
N GLU A 169 -13.01 -1.21 13.68
CA GLU A 169 -14.26 -1.57 14.35
C GLU A 169 -15.43 -1.55 13.37
N LYS A 170 -16.51 -2.23 13.73
CA LYS A 170 -17.77 -2.15 13.01
C LYS A 170 -18.46 -0.80 13.24
N ILE A 171 -19.01 -0.23 12.19
CA ILE A 171 -19.81 1.00 12.23
C ILE A 171 -21.24 0.61 11.83
N ASP A 172 -22.20 0.91 12.67
CA ASP A 172 -23.62 0.50 12.52
C ASP A 172 -23.78 -1.02 12.27
N GLY A 173 -22.98 -1.81 13.00
CA GLY A 173 -23.01 -3.27 12.95
C GLY A 173 -22.35 -3.91 11.72
N LYS A 174 -21.81 -3.13 10.78
CA LYS A 174 -21.16 -3.61 9.57
C LYS A 174 -19.65 -3.38 9.61
N PHE A 175 -18.91 -4.24 8.94
CA PHE A 175 -17.53 -3.98 8.59
C PHE A 175 -17.46 -2.92 7.49
N TRP A 176 -16.46 -2.04 7.55
CA TRP A 176 -16.20 -1.00 6.58
C TRP A 176 -14.79 -1.10 6.03
N MET A 177 -14.61 -0.75 4.77
CA MET A 177 -13.33 -0.69 4.08
C MET A 177 -13.29 0.52 3.17
N ILE A 178 -12.14 1.16 3.09
CA ILE A 178 -11.79 2.04 1.97
C ILE A 178 -10.85 1.26 1.07
N PHE A 179 -11.08 1.27 -0.24
CA PHE A 179 -10.23 0.56 -1.19
C PHE A 179 -10.09 1.31 -2.50
N GLY A 180 -9.10 0.92 -3.28
CA GLY A 180 -8.95 1.39 -4.65
C GLY A 180 -7.64 2.11 -4.91
N GLU A 181 -7.33 2.18 -6.19
CA GLU A 181 -6.25 2.95 -6.82
C GLU A 181 -6.82 3.79 -7.95
N TYR A 182 -6.19 4.87 -8.33
CA TYR A 182 -6.68 5.95 -9.21
C TYR A 182 -7.83 6.76 -8.63
N ARG A 183 -8.76 6.13 -7.95
CA ARG A 183 -9.85 6.66 -7.13
C ARG A 183 -10.05 5.73 -5.96
N MET A 184 -10.77 6.20 -4.94
CA MET A 184 -11.05 5.41 -3.74
C MET A 184 -12.54 5.29 -3.53
N TRP A 185 -12.97 4.11 -3.06
CA TRP A 185 -14.36 3.75 -2.79
C TRP A 185 -14.52 3.27 -1.37
N PHE A 186 -15.74 3.37 -0.85
CA PHE A 186 -16.14 2.62 0.33
C PHE A 186 -16.69 1.24 -0.08
N ALA A 187 -16.52 0.29 0.82
CA ALA A 187 -17.21 -0.99 0.79
C ALA A 187 -17.69 -1.37 2.19
N THR A 188 -18.77 -2.13 2.27
CA THR A 188 -19.30 -2.69 3.50
C THR A 188 -19.43 -4.20 3.41
N SER A 189 -19.41 -4.86 4.58
CA SER A 189 -19.54 -6.31 4.68
C SER A 189 -20.26 -6.69 5.97
N ASP A 190 -20.97 -7.82 5.95
CA ASP A 190 -21.59 -8.40 7.15
C ASP A 190 -20.64 -9.39 7.86
N ASP A 191 -19.68 -9.95 7.16
CA ASP A 191 -18.76 -11.00 7.67
C ASP A 191 -17.26 -10.57 7.68
N GLY A 192 -16.93 -9.42 7.09
CA GLY A 192 -15.55 -8.94 6.93
C GLY A 192 -14.77 -9.66 5.82
N ILE A 193 -15.41 -10.57 5.07
CA ILE A 193 -14.82 -11.43 4.02
C ILE A 193 -15.35 -11.07 2.64
N ARG A 194 -16.69 -11.04 2.50
CA ARG A 194 -17.39 -10.67 1.27
C ARG A 194 -17.82 -9.22 1.33
N TRP A 195 -17.44 -8.43 0.34
CA TRP A 195 -17.60 -6.99 0.35
C TRP A 195 -18.48 -6.49 -0.79
N THR A 196 -19.28 -5.49 -0.50
CA THR A 196 -20.06 -4.75 -1.48
C THR A 196 -19.50 -3.34 -1.57
N GLY A 197 -18.95 -2.98 -2.72
CA GLY A 197 -18.41 -1.64 -3.01
C GLY A 197 -19.50 -0.65 -3.38
N ASP A 198 -19.32 0.61 -2.98
CA ASP A 198 -20.16 1.71 -3.43
C ASP A 198 -20.00 1.91 -4.96
N GLN A 199 -21.08 2.32 -5.64
CA GLN A 199 -21.08 2.52 -7.09
C GLN A 199 -20.23 3.74 -7.53
N ALA A 200 -20.11 4.75 -6.69
CA ALA A 200 -19.34 5.95 -6.97
C ALA A 200 -18.10 6.06 -6.07
N PRO A 201 -16.97 6.56 -6.58
CA PRO A 201 -15.82 6.85 -5.73
C PRO A 201 -16.13 8.02 -4.79
N PHE A 202 -15.64 7.94 -3.56
CA PHE A 202 -15.74 9.04 -2.61
C PHE A 202 -14.56 10.01 -2.70
N LEU A 203 -13.42 9.54 -3.23
CA LEU A 203 -12.23 10.34 -3.43
C LEU A 203 -11.67 10.14 -4.84
N ALA A 204 -11.38 11.25 -5.50
CA ALA A 204 -10.75 11.31 -6.81
C ALA A 204 -9.54 12.26 -6.80
N PRO A 205 -8.64 12.18 -7.79
CA PRO A 205 -7.61 13.18 -8.01
C PRO A 205 -8.22 14.59 -8.08
N ARG A 206 -7.48 15.59 -7.59
CA ARG A 206 -7.89 17.00 -7.67
C ARG A 206 -7.40 17.61 -8.98
N GLU A 207 -8.18 18.53 -9.53
CA GLU A 207 -7.73 19.34 -10.65
C GLU A 207 -6.80 20.46 -10.16
N GLY A 208 -5.78 20.82 -10.96
CA GLY A 208 -4.84 21.87 -10.65
C GLY A 208 -3.52 21.39 -10.02
N ASP A 209 -2.80 22.31 -9.40
CA ASP A 209 -1.46 22.06 -8.83
C ASP A 209 -1.54 21.48 -7.42
N PHE A 210 -2.03 20.24 -7.34
CA PHE A 210 -2.08 19.44 -6.12
C PHE A 210 -1.17 18.22 -6.24
N PHE A 211 -0.66 17.75 -5.10
CA PHE A 211 0.22 16.56 -5.05
C PHE A 211 -0.49 15.25 -5.43
N ASP A 212 -1.80 15.28 -5.57
CA ASP A 212 -2.67 14.14 -5.87
C ASP A 212 -3.58 14.42 -7.07
N ASN A 213 -3.06 15.17 -8.05
CA ASN A 213 -3.83 15.60 -9.22
C ASN A 213 -3.93 14.54 -10.32
N ILE A 214 -3.11 13.49 -10.28
CA ILE A 214 -3.15 12.39 -11.26
C ILE A 214 -3.78 11.12 -10.68
N PHE A 215 -3.57 10.86 -9.37
CA PHE A 215 -3.83 9.55 -8.81
C PHE A 215 -4.03 9.65 -7.30
N VAL A 216 -4.96 8.87 -6.78
CA VAL A 216 -5.12 8.62 -5.34
C VAL A 216 -5.23 7.12 -5.09
N GLU A 217 -4.68 6.65 -3.97
CA GLU A 217 -4.71 5.23 -3.60
C GLU A 217 -4.75 5.08 -2.08
N MET A 218 -5.47 4.07 -1.60
CA MET A 218 -5.56 3.80 -0.17
C MET A 218 -4.18 3.45 0.42
N GLY A 219 -3.83 4.11 1.51
CA GLY A 219 -2.68 3.82 2.34
C GLY A 219 -2.96 2.71 3.37
N PRO A 220 -2.51 2.86 4.63
CA PRO A 220 -2.80 1.91 5.71
C PRO A 220 -4.27 1.97 6.13
N SER A 221 -4.70 0.96 6.89
CA SER A 221 -6.05 0.95 7.50
C SER A 221 -6.35 2.23 8.26
N PRO A 222 -7.60 2.73 8.25
CA PRO A 222 -7.99 3.95 8.96
C PRO A 222 -7.68 3.88 10.46
N ILE A 223 -7.28 5.00 11.03
CA ILE A 223 -6.93 5.13 12.44
C ILE A 223 -8.04 5.90 13.15
N LYS A 224 -8.62 5.29 14.19
CA LYS A 224 -9.61 5.96 15.01
C LYS A 224 -8.94 7.02 15.89
N THR A 225 -9.47 8.22 15.87
CA THR A 225 -9.05 9.33 16.74
C THR A 225 -10.26 9.98 17.39
N GLU A 226 -10.07 10.80 18.40
CA GLU A 226 -11.18 11.56 19.02
C GLU A 226 -11.81 12.60 18.08
N LYS A 227 -11.10 13.05 17.03
CA LYS A 227 -11.58 14.02 16.04
C LYS A 227 -12.25 13.39 14.81
N GLY A 228 -12.06 12.09 14.59
CA GLY A 228 -12.56 11.41 13.39
C GLY A 228 -11.68 10.22 13.01
N TRP A 229 -11.97 9.62 11.87
CA TRP A 229 -11.15 8.60 11.25
C TRP A 229 -10.01 9.26 10.46
N LEU A 230 -8.78 9.14 10.95
CA LEU A 230 -7.61 9.57 10.20
C LEU A 230 -7.29 8.52 9.13
N VAL A 231 -7.28 8.95 7.87
CA VAL A 231 -6.93 8.13 6.72
C VAL A 231 -5.67 8.71 6.08
N LEU A 232 -4.63 7.93 6.00
CA LEU A 232 -3.45 8.23 5.19
C LEU A 232 -3.68 7.64 3.80
N TYR A 233 -3.39 8.41 2.76
CA TYR A 233 -3.56 7.96 1.38
C TYR A 233 -2.37 8.40 0.52
N HIS A 234 -2.14 7.69 -0.58
CA HIS A 234 -1.14 8.08 -1.55
C HIS A 234 -1.74 9.03 -2.58
N GLY A 235 -1.02 10.09 -2.89
CA GLY A 235 -1.26 10.96 -4.02
C GLY A 235 -0.07 10.92 -4.99
N ILE A 236 -0.36 10.99 -6.29
CA ILE A 236 0.65 11.13 -7.32
C ILE A 236 0.37 12.38 -8.11
N ASP A 237 1.42 13.19 -8.29
CA ASP A 237 1.40 14.38 -9.12
C ASP A 237 1.90 14.10 -10.56
N ASP A 238 1.89 15.12 -11.39
CA ASP A 238 2.38 15.11 -12.76
C ASP A 238 3.88 14.78 -12.90
N LYS A 239 4.64 14.85 -11.80
CA LYS A 239 6.07 14.46 -11.72
C LYS A 239 6.25 13.00 -11.34
N HIS A 240 5.15 12.22 -11.28
CA HIS A 240 5.13 10.81 -10.90
C HIS A 240 5.74 10.54 -9.51
N CYS A 241 5.54 11.46 -8.57
CA CYS A 241 6.04 11.35 -7.22
C CYS A 241 4.94 10.79 -6.30
N TYR A 242 5.19 9.63 -5.67
CA TYR A 242 4.29 9.05 -4.68
C TYR A 242 4.50 9.72 -3.33
N LYS A 243 3.48 10.44 -2.88
CA LYS A 243 3.46 11.20 -1.64
C LYS A 243 2.30 10.73 -0.77
N ILE A 244 2.38 11.01 0.52
CA ILE A 244 1.32 10.66 1.47
C ILE A 244 0.56 11.93 1.86
N GLY A 245 -0.75 11.90 1.69
CA GLY A 245 -1.69 12.88 2.20
C GLY A 245 -2.51 12.33 3.36
N SER A 246 -3.34 13.19 3.95
CA SER A 246 -4.25 12.80 5.03
C SER A 246 -5.67 13.28 4.78
N LEU A 247 -6.63 12.45 5.21
CA LEU A 247 -8.06 12.79 5.35
C LEU A 247 -8.45 12.64 6.81
N LEU A 248 -9.42 13.43 7.23
CA LEU A 248 -10.20 13.15 8.43
C LEU A 248 -11.65 12.95 8.01
N LEU A 249 -12.23 11.80 8.41
CA LEU A 249 -13.61 11.45 8.14
C LEU A 249 -14.42 11.48 9.42
N ASP A 250 -15.73 11.72 9.31
CA ASP A 250 -16.63 11.72 10.46
C ASP A 250 -16.72 10.34 11.11
N LEU A 251 -16.75 10.27 12.44
CA LEU A 251 -16.78 9.00 13.19
C LEU A 251 -18.05 8.21 12.98
N LYS A 252 -19.20 8.90 12.78
CA LYS A 252 -20.51 8.25 12.64
C LYS A 252 -20.84 7.97 11.18
N ASP A 253 -20.44 8.87 10.29
CA ASP A 253 -20.61 8.71 8.84
C ASP A 253 -19.26 8.87 8.13
N PRO A 254 -18.49 7.79 7.93
CA PRO A 254 -17.18 7.87 7.29
C PRO A 254 -17.20 8.41 5.86
N ARG A 255 -18.37 8.44 5.20
CA ARG A 255 -18.49 9.05 3.86
C ARG A 255 -18.32 10.56 3.88
N LYS A 256 -18.49 11.18 5.06
CA LYS A 256 -18.33 12.61 5.23
C LYS A 256 -16.88 12.97 5.49
N ILE A 257 -16.24 13.59 4.50
CA ILE A 257 -14.88 14.14 4.62
C ILE A 257 -14.97 15.44 5.43
N ILE A 258 -14.30 15.48 6.59
CA ILE A 258 -14.14 16.68 7.43
C ILE A 258 -12.96 17.51 6.93
N PHE A 259 -11.88 16.83 6.51
CA PHE A 259 -10.65 17.48 6.09
C PHE A 259 -9.91 16.64 5.04
N ARG A 260 -9.27 17.31 4.09
CA ARG A 260 -8.29 16.74 3.14
C ARG A 260 -7.09 17.66 3.08
N SER A 261 -5.89 17.13 3.29
CA SER A 261 -4.66 17.93 3.26
C SER A 261 -4.40 18.51 1.86
N ASP A 262 -4.09 19.80 1.79
CA ASP A 262 -3.74 20.47 0.52
C ASP A 262 -2.31 20.17 0.08
N SER A 263 -1.43 19.91 1.04
CA SER A 263 -0.04 19.52 0.83
C SER A 263 0.19 18.11 1.35
N PRO A 264 1.19 17.38 0.82
CA PRO A 264 1.55 16.08 1.36
C PRO A 264 2.06 16.24 2.79
N ILE A 265 1.72 15.29 3.66
CA ILE A 265 2.27 15.20 5.01
C ILE A 265 3.60 14.45 5.06
N PHE A 266 3.88 13.66 4.01
CA PHE A 266 5.13 12.93 3.83
C PHE A 266 5.43 12.75 2.33
N GLU A 267 6.69 12.97 1.94
CA GLU A 267 7.12 12.86 0.54
C GLU A 267 8.56 12.35 0.43
N PRO A 268 8.96 11.74 -0.68
CA PRO A 268 10.33 11.27 -0.91
C PRO A 268 11.34 12.41 -0.85
N THR A 269 12.40 12.25 -0.07
CA THR A 269 13.49 13.24 0.05
C THR A 269 14.88 12.62 0.21
N LYS A 270 14.97 11.32 0.50
CA LYS A 270 16.23 10.62 0.70
C LYS A 270 16.64 9.87 -0.57
N ASP A 271 17.91 9.64 -0.78
CA ASP A 271 18.43 8.96 -1.97
C ASP A 271 17.77 7.59 -2.20
N TYR A 272 17.54 6.82 -1.12
CA TYR A 272 16.86 5.53 -1.18
C TYR A 272 15.35 5.61 -1.50
N GLU A 273 14.75 6.79 -1.45
CA GLU A 273 13.35 7.08 -1.84
C GLU A 273 13.26 7.71 -3.23
N MET A 274 14.32 8.39 -3.65
CA MET A 274 14.35 9.23 -4.86
C MET A 274 14.90 8.52 -6.08
N SER A 275 15.77 7.52 -5.90
CA SER A 275 16.51 6.87 -6.99
C SER A 275 15.88 5.54 -7.39
N GLY A 276 15.74 5.30 -8.67
CA GLY A 276 15.25 4.04 -9.21
C GLY A 276 15.98 3.62 -10.48
N ILE A 277 15.85 2.33 -10.86
CA ILE A 277 16.44 1.79 -12.09
C ILE A 277 15.88 2.48 -13.35
N VAL A 278 14.70 3.04 -13.27
CA VAL A 278 14.07 3.80 -14.37
C VAL A 278 14.89 5.04 -14.71
N ASP A 279 15.58 5.64 -13.74
CA ASP A 279 16.41 6.85 -13.96
C ASP A 279 17.69 6.56 -14.72
N VAL A 280 18.21 5.32 -14.64
CA VAL A 280 19.44 4.91 -15.31
C VAL A 280 19.20 4.28 -16.70
N LEU A 281 17.94 4.13 -17.08
CA LEU A 281 17.55 3.61 -18.37
C LEU A 281 17.29 4.76 -19.35
N PRO A 282 18.05 4.88 -20.46
CA PRO A 282 17.73 5.84 -21.52
C PRO A 282 16.31 5.62 -22.05
N GLY A 283 15.46 6.63 -21.95
CA GLY A 283 14.03 6.53 -22.30
C GLY A 283 13.12 6.11 -21.14
N GLY A 284 13.68 5.92 -19.94
CA GLY A 284 12.93 5.75 -18.69
C GLY A 284 11.93 4.59 -18.71
N LEU A 285 10.78 4.79 -18.05
CA LEU A 285 9.72 3.79 -17.93
C LEU A 285 9.18 3.32 -19.29
N ALA A 286 9.10 4.23 -20.27
CA ALA A 286 8.63 3.90 -21.62
C ALA A 286 9.55 2.92 -22.34
N ALA A 287 10.88 3.06 -22.16
CA ALA A 287 11.84 2.11 -22.69
C ALA A 287 11.74 0.76 -21.98
N MET A 288 11.59 0.75 -20.65
CA MET A 288 11.42 -0.47 -19.86
C MET A 288 10.17 -1.27 -20.27
N GLN A 289 9.07 -0.59 -20.57
CA GLN A 289 7.82 -1.21 -21.04
C GLN A 289 7.92 -1.84 -22.44
N LYS A 290 8.90 -1.43 -23.24
CA LYS A 290 9.16 -1.97 -24.59
C LYS A 290 10.14 -3.14 -24.59
N MET A 291 10.82 -3.43 -23.47
CA MET A 291 11.73 -4.55 -23.33
C MET A 291 10.97 -5.88 -23.42
N SER A 292 11.57 -6.86 -24.08
CA SER A 292 11.17 -8.25 -23.94
C SER A 292 11.38 -8.74 -22.50
N GLU A 293 10.70 -9.81 -22.10
CA GLU A 293 10.86 -10.39 -20.77
C GLU A 293 12.33 -10.72 -20.43
N GLU A 294 13.09 -11.19 -21.41
CA GLU A 294 14.50 -11.55 -21.24
C GLU A 294 15.40 -10.32 -21.09
N GLU A 295 15.18 -9.26 -21.88
CA GLU A 295 15.90 -7.99 -21.77
C GLU A 295 15.60 -7.31 -20.44
N LEU A 296 14.33 -7.25 -20.04
CA LEU A 296 13.90 -6.70 -18.75
C LEU A 296 14.56 -7.46 -17.60
N LYS A 297 14.56 -8.79 -17.65
CA LYS A 297 15.19 -9.62 -16.62
C LYS A 297 16.69 -9.31 -16.49
N LYS A 298 17.45 -9.30 -17.59
CA LYS A 298 18.88 -8.98 -17.59
C LYS A 298 19.15 -7.56 -17.05
N PHE A 299 18.31 -6.60 -17.44
CA PHE A 299 18.41 -5.22 -16.98
C PHE A 299 18.18 -5.11 -15.46
N LEU A 300 17.13 -5.75 -14.94
CA LEU A 300 16.80 -5.77 -13.52
C LEU A 300 17.87 -6.49 -12.69
N GLU A 301 18.41 -7.60 -13.17
CA GLU A 301 19.50 -8.34 -12.52
C GLU A 301 20.77 -7.50 -12.41
N LYS A 302 21.11 -6.75 -13.46
CA LYS A 302 22.28 -5.85 -13.48
C LYS A 302 22.15 -4.66 -12.51
N ASN A 303 20.94 -4.25 -12.18
CA ASN A 303 20.64 -3.08 -11.33
C ASN A 303 19.91 -3.48 -10.05
N ILE A 304 20.16 -4.66 -9.53
CA ILE A 304 19.41 -5.21 -8.39
C ILE A 304 19.57 -4.40 -7.10
N ASP A 305 20.68 -3.67 -6.97
CA ASP A 305 21.03 -2.79 -5.87
C ASP A 305 20.25 -1.45 -5.88
N LYS A 306 19.60 -1.14 -7.00
CA LYS A 306 18.83 0.11 -7.15
C LYS A 306 17.35 -0.10 -6.84
N GLY A 307 16.68 0.96 -6.43
CA GLY A 307 15.22 1.00 -6.34
C GLY A 307 14.57 0.65 -7.69
N THR A 308 13.37 0.09 -7.69
CA THR A 308 12.65 -0.20 -8.94
C THR A 308 12.03 1.06 -9.52
N MET A 309 11.30 1.79 -8.70
CA MET A 309 10.62 3.04 -9.08
C MET A 309 11.22 4.21 -8.30
N PRO A 310 11.64 5.30 -8.99
CA PRO A 310 12.09 6.50 -8.30
C PRO A 310 10.93 7.27 -7.67
N LYS A 311 11.24 8.09 -6.67
CA LYS A 311 10.31 9.02 -6.01
C LYS A 311 9.09 8.33 -5.40
N VAL A 312 9.33 7.24 -4.66
CA VAL A 312 8.27 6.45 -4.04
C VAL A 312 8.45 6.35 -2.53
N THR A 313 7.37 6.74 -1.82
CA THR A 313 7.12 6.39 -0.41
C THR A 313 5.74 5.75 -0.32
N PHE A 314 5.68 4.42 -0.29
CA PHE A 314 4.43 3.66 -0.32
C PHE A 314 4.16 2.98 1.02
N CYS A 315 3.13 3.44 1.73
CA CYS A 315 2.81 3.03 3.09
C CYS A 315 1.52 2.18 3.12
N CYS A 316 1.63 0.91 3.53
CA CYS A 316 0.49 0.05 3.84
C CYS A 316 0.31 -0.18 5.35
N GLY A 317 1.27 0.24 6.16
CA GLY A 317 1.27 0.03 7.60
C GLY A 317 1.46 1.30 8.41
N ALA A 318 0.58 1.53 9.38
CA ALA A 318 0.72 2.58 10.36
C ALA A 318 0.27 2.07 11.73
N THR A 319 0.94 2.54 12.77
CA THR A 319 0.60 2.21 14.16
C THR A 319 0.58 3.48 15.00
N VAL A 320 -0.26 3.49 16.03
CA VAL A 320 -0.25 4.56 17.03
C VAL A 320 0.05 3.95 18.40
N VAL A 321 1.13 4.38 19.00
CA VAL A 321 1.57 3.94 20.33
C VAL A 321 1.95 5.18 21.13
N ASN A 322 1.31 5.41 22.28
CA ASN A 322 1.57 6.58 23.15
C ASN A 322 1.54 7.92 22.38
N GLU A 323 0.52 8.12 21.53
CA GLU A 323 0.33 9.30 20.67
C GLU A 323 1.41 9.50 19.59
N GLU A 324 2.35 8.58 19.45
CA GLU A 324 3.26 8.53 18.31
C GLU A 324 2.60 7.76 17.16
N LEU A 325 2.39 8.45 16.05
CA LEU A 325 2.03 7.83 14.77
C LEU A 325 3.33 7.40 14.07
N ARG A 326 3.48 6.10 13.89
CA ARG A 326 4.59 5.50 13.14
C ARG A 326 4.09 4.92 11.83
N ILE A 327 4.69 5.32 10.72
CA ILE A 327 4.43 4.76 9.39
C ILE A 327 5.57 3.81 8.99
N PHE A 328 5.19 2.72 8.32
CA PHE A 328 6.11 1.78 7.68
C PHE A 328 5.85 1.82 6.18
N TYR A 329 6.89 2.11 5.40
CA TYR A 329 6.73 2.35 3.97
C TYR A 329 7.82 1.67 3.14
N GLY A 330 7.45 1.32 1.90
CA GLY A 330 8.38 0.93 0.86
C GLY A 330 9.02 2.16 0.24
N ALA A 331 10.33 2.17 0.14
CA ALA A 331 11.10 3.21 -0.50
C ALA A 331 11.59 2.71 -1.86
N SER A 332 11.26 3.45 -2.93
CA SER A 332 11.63 3.14 -4.34
C SER A 332 11.37 1.68 -4.75
N ASP A 333 10.32 1.05 -4.19
CA ASP A 333 9.97 -0.37 -4.40
C ASP A 333 11.16 -1.32 -4.19
N SER A 334 11.94 -1.11 -3.16
CA SER A 334 13.19 -1.85 -2.96
C SER A 334 13.49 -2.24 -1.53
N VAL A 335 13.26 -1.34 -0.58
CA VAL A 335 13.59 -1.49 0.84
C VAL A 335 12.45 -0.99 1.71
N ILE A 336 12.45 -1.37 2.99
CA ILE A 336 11.45 -0.92 3.96
C ILE A 336 12.07 0.07 4.91
N CYS A 337 11.32 1.15 5.14
CA CYS A 337 11.69 2.27 5.99
C CYS A 337 10.58 2.59 7.00
N THR A 338 10.91 3.40 8.01
CA THR A 338 9.96 3.89 9.00
C THR A 338 10.18 5.38 9.29
N ALA A 339 9.08 6.06 9.65
CA ALA A 339 9.12 7.44 10.13
C ALA A 339 8.04 7.65 11.19
N THR A 340 8.26 8.59 12.11
CA THR A 340 7.36 8.91 13.21
C THR A 340 6.91 10.35 13.18
N ALA A 341 5.70 10.60 13.69
CA ALA A 341 5.14 11.92 13.92
C ALA A 341 4.31 11.93 15.20
N SER A 342 4.11 13.09 15.82
CA SER A 342 3.07 13.24 16.84
C SER A 342 1.69 13.14 16.15
N LEU A 343 0.83 12.25 16.66
CA LEU A 343 -0.55 12.17 16.17
C LEU A 343 -1.28 13.50 16.33
N ASN A 344 -1.04 14.20 17.44
CA ASN A 344 -1.61 15.51 17.71
C ASN A 344 -1.19 16.55 16.68
N ASP A 345 0.05 16.52 16.20
CA ASP A 345 0.53 17.46 15.17
C ASP A 345 -0.15 17.20 13.82
N ILE A 346 -0.38 15.94 13.46
CA ILE A 346 -1.18 15.58 12.29
C ILE A 346 -2.62 16.09 12.44
N LEU A 347 -3.24 15.89 13.60
CA LEU A 347 -4.61 16.34 13.87
C LEU A 347 -4.78 17.87 13.98
N ARG A 348 -3.70 18.63 14.21
CA ARG A 348 -3.69 20.09 14.16
C ARG A 348 -3.77 20.67 12.74
N LEU A 349 -3.52 19.86 11.70
CA LEU A 349 -3.76 20.27 10.31
C LEU A 349 -5.24 20.52 10.04
N VAL A 350 -6.11 19.86 10.78
CA VAL A 350 -7.57 20.06 10.74
C VAL A 350 -7.90 21.35 11.50
N LYS A 351 -8.14 22.41 10.76
CA LYS A 351 -8.50 23.72 11.27
C LYS A 351 -9.98 23.80 11.61
#